data_65ad67b1cd1f2c66bf06b4601a6402b5
#
_entry.id   65ad67b1cd1f2c66bf06b4601a6402b5
#
_cell.length_a   1.000
_cell.length_b   1.000
_cell.length_c   1.000
_cell.angle_alpha   90.00
_cell.angle_beta   90.00
_cell.angle_gamma   90.00
#
_symmetry.space_group_name_H-M   'P 1'
#
loop_
_entity.id
_entity.type
_entity.pdbx_description
1 polymer ?
#
loop_
_entity_poly.entity_id
_entity_poly.type
_entity_poly.pdbx_seq_one_letter_code
_entity_poly.pdbx_strand_id
1 'polypeptide(L)'
;MNEPLHPLRLGEILDRTAQIYRSRFLVFLGIATIPAGTIFVFFAGLFGLIAWIGPNANNGPATASVIVWAFVIILSLLIVPASLGTSALGEAAMCEAGARIFLGGTITIREAYRTAWNRGWRYVGLFVLQGLAIMVGPAVVLVIAFVVMITVKVSGYSTNDPSPLFGGLLFLVIAILCVFAVWMLLRLCLAFPAAVVEQTSAWNALKRGTRLSEGTKGRILLLYILGILLNQILTWVIAFPAVIMLALIPGLKGQAHVQILGILMMFVTYGAMFAVRAMTKPVYGIALTLFYFDQRIRKEGFDIEWMMRQAGMVGPGAPQENAPIPGDPASTCAGTQERREPPDFIEQNMVTANSEVEQKTASNPEGSNA
;
A
#
# COMPACT_ATOMS: atom_id res chain seq x y z
N MET A 1 -20.50 -12.99 -12.26
CA MET A 1 -19.94 -14.16 -11.55
C MET A 1 -20.83 -14.42 -10.36
N ASN A 2 -21.75 -15.39 -10.47
CA ASN A 2 -22.70 -15.72 -9.39
C ASN A 2 -22.22 -16.92 -8.57
N GLU A 3 -20.90 -17.01 -8.31
CA GLU A 3 -20.42 -18.05 -7.42
C GLU A 3 -20.70 -17.65 -5.97
N PRO A 4 -21.23 -18.58 -5.16
CA PRO A 4 -21.44 -18.31 -3.75
C PRO A 4 -20.10 -17.98 -3.08
N LEU A 5 -20.12 -16.98 -2.19
CA LEU A 5 -18.95 -16.63 -1.42
C LEU A 5 -18.58 -17.83 -0.52
N HIS A 6 -17.38 -18.35 -0.67
CA HIS A 6 -16.85 -19.46 0.15
C HIS A 6 -15.44 -19.13 0.64
N PRO A 7 -14.99 -19.75 1.73
CA PRO A 7 -13.64 -19.54 2.22
C PRO A 7 -12.59 -19.96 1.18
N LEU A 8 -11.74 -19.01 0.78
CA LEU A 8 -10.76 -19.20 -0.29
C LEU A 8 -9.47 -19.83 0.23
N ARG A 9 -8.85 -20.73 -0.57
CA ARG A 9 -7.48 -21.17 -0.33
C ARG A 9 -6.51 -20.10 -0.84
N LEU A 10 -5.26 -20.11 -0.36
CA LEU A 10 -4.27 -19.12 -0.78
C LEU A 10 -4.05 -19.10 -2.31
N GLY A 11 -4.00 -20.30 -2.94
CA GLY A 11 -3.90 -20.40 -4.40
C GLY A 11 -5.09 -19.78 -5.11
N GLU A 12 -6.30 -19.97 -4.62
CA GLU A 12 -7.52 -19.37 -5.17
C GLU A 12 -7.52 -17.83 -5.03
N ILE A 13 -6.99 -17.31 -3.91
CA ILE A 13 -6.81 -15.85 -3.72
C ILE A 13 -5.87 -15.30 -4.79
N LEU A 14 -4.75 -15.98 -5.05
CA LEU A 14 -3.78 -15.58 -6.07
C LEU A 14 -4.37 -15.66 -7.48
N ASP A 15 -5.09 -16.73 -7.80
CA ASP A 15 -5.76 -16.89 -9.10
C ASP A 15 -6.81 -15.81 -9.33
N ARG A 16 -7.66 -15.55 -8.33
CA ARG A 16 -8.66 -14.48 -8.40
C ARG A 16 -8.02 -13.09 -8.49
N THR A 17 -6.93 -12.87 -7.75
CA THR A 17 -6.12 -11.63 -7.87
C THR A 17 -5.63 -11.44 -9.29
N ALA A 18 -5.07 -12.48 -9.91
CA ALA A 18 -4.59 -12.43 -11.28
C ALA A 18 -5.73 -12.18 -12.29
N GLN A 19 -6.87 -12.85 -12.11
CA GLN A 19 -8.06 -12.64 -12.96
C GLN A 19 -8.59 -11.21 -12.87
N ILE A 20 -8.78 -10.68 -11.66
CA ILE A 20 -9.24 -9.30 -11.42
C ILE A 20 -8.24 -8.30 -12.02
N TYR A 21 -6.95 -8.49 -11.79
CA TYR A 21 -5.92 -7.62 -12.32
C TYR A 21 -5.89 -7.62 -13.85
N ARG A 22 -5.95 -8.81 -14.50
CA ARG A 22 -5.97 -8.91 -15.97
C ARG A 22 -7.24 -8.34 -16.58
N SER A 23 -8.40 -8.52 -15.95
CA SER A 23 -9.69 -8.04 -16.49
C SER A 23 -9.80 -6.52 -16.52
N ARG A 24 -9.15 -5.82 -15.58
CA ARG A 24 -9.21 -4.35 -15.42
C ARG A 24 -7.82 -3.73 -15.26
N PHE A 25 -6.83 -4.27 -16.00
CA PHE A 25 -5.42 -3.90 -15.89
C PHE A 25 -5.19 -2.39 -15.93
N LEU A 26 -5.77 -1.67 -16.91
CA LEU A 26 -5.57 -0.23 -17.07
C LEU A 26 -6.13 0.60 -15.91
N VAL A 27 -7.22 0.15 -15.29
CA VAL A 27 -7.79 0.85 -14.12
C VAL A 27 -6.85 0.75 -12.93
N PHE A 28 -6.38 -0.45 -12.62
CA PHE A 28 -5.47 -0.68 -11.51
C PHE A 28 -4.09 -0.04 -11.74
N LEU A 29 -3.57 -0.13 -12.96
CA LEU A 29 -2.33 0.55 -13.34
C LEU A 29 -2.46 2.06 -13.16
N GLY A 30 -3.56 2.66 -13.64
CA GLY A 30 -3.82 4.09 -13.50
C GLY A 30 -3.92 4.54 -12.05
N ILE A 31 -4.56 3.73 -11.18
CA ILE A 31 -4.59 4.01 -9.74
C ILE A 31 -3.17 3.97 -9.15
N ALA A 32 -2.36 2.98 -9.49
CA ALA A 32 -1.00 2.84 -8.95
C ALA A 32 -0.01 3.89 -9.46
N THR A 33 -0.24 4.42 -10.66
CA THR A 33 0.65 5.40 -11.31
C THR A 33 0.72 6.71 -10.55
N ILE A 34 -0.37 7.17 -9.92
CA ILE A 34 -0.42 8.45 -9.22
C ILE A 34 0.56 8.49 -8.03
N PRO A 35 0.51 7.58 -7.04
CA PRO A 35 1.48 7.60 -5.94
C PRO A 35 2.91 7.26 -6.39
N ALA A 36 3.08 6.35 -7.36
CA ALA A 36 4.39 6.05 -7.90
C ALA A 36 4.98 7.26 -8.64
N GLY A 37 4.15 7.99 -9.42
CA GLY A 37 4.53 9.19 -10.15
C GLY A 37 4.97 10.34 -9.24
N THR A 38 4.35 10.53 -8.09
CA THR A 38 4.77 11.53 -7.11
C THR A 38 6.20 11.29 -6.64
N ILE A 39 6.55 10.04 -6.37
CA ILE A 39 7.91 9.64 -5.96
C ILE A 39 8.89 9.82 -7.12
N PHE A 40 8.48 9.43 -8.34
CA PHE A 40 9.31 9.59 -9.52
C PHE A 40 9.63 11.06 -9.82
N VAL A 41 8.65 11.95 -9.76
CA VAL A 41 8.82 13.40 -9.96
C VAL A 41 9.79 13.98 -8.92
N PHE A 42 9.73 13.52 -7.69
CA PHE A 42 10.69 13.93 -6.66
C PHE A 42 12.12 13.60 -7.03
N PHE A 43 12.38 12.33 -7.35
CA PHE A 43 13.74 11.91 -7.72
C PHE A 43 14.19 12.58 -9.02
N ALA A 44 13.32 12.72 -10.01
CA ALA A 44 13.64 13.42 -11.25
C ALA A 44 14.00 14.89 -11.00
N GLY A 45 13.27 15.58 -10.13
CA GLY A 45 13.59 16.94 -9.72
C GLY A 45 14.92 17.06 -8.96
N LEU A 46 15.16 16.13 -8.04
CA LEU A 46 16.41 16.06 -7.28
C LEU A 46 17.62 15.81 -8.19
N PHE A 47 17.51 14.87 -9.12
CA PHE A 47 18.60 14.57 -10.06
C PHE A 47 18.80 15.67 -11.09
N GLY A 48 17.72 16.30 -11.57
CA GLY A 48 17.81 17.49 -12.40
C GLY A 48 18.58 18.63 -11.72
N LEU A 49 18.31 18.83 -10.43
CA LEU A 49 19.03 19.81 -9.61
C LEU A 49 20.51 19.46 -9.46
N ILE A 50 20.83 18.20 -9.14
CA ILE A 50 22.21 17.73 -9.03
C ILE A 50 22.96 17.87 -10.37
N ALA A 51 22.29 17.56 -11.49
CA ALA A 51 22.85 17.74 -12.81
C ALA A 51 23.16 19.18 -13.15
N TRP A 52 22.29 20.09 -12.74
CA TRP A 52 22.45 21.53 -12.99
C TRP A 52 23.58 22.16 -12.16
N ILE A 53 23.77 21.68 -10.92
CA ILE A 53 24.75 22.24 -9.96
C ILE A 53 26.11 21.52 -10.05
N GLY A 54 26.11 20.21 -10.37
CA GLY A 54 27.31 19.38 -10.32
C GLY A 54 28.55 19.96 -11.02
N PRO A 55 28.43 20.55 -12.22
CA PRO A 55 29.56 21.19 -12.90
C PRO A 55 30.11 22.43 -12.16
N ASN A 56 29.29 23.09 -11.39
CA ASN A 56 29.61 24.38 -10.75
C ASN A 56 29.89 24.26 -9.23
N ALA A 57 29.65 23.09 -8.64
CA ALA A 57 29.73 22.90 -7.18
C ALA A 57 31.13 23.09 -6.59
N ASN A 58 32.17 22.77 -7.38
CA ASN A 58 33.58 22.86 -6.91
C ASN A 58 34.19 24.25 -7.09
N ASN A 59 33.59 25.10 -7.91
CA ASN A 59 34.12 26.43 -8.24
C ASN A 59 33.20 27.59 -7.80
N GLY A 60 32.07 27.28 -7.18
CA GLY A 60 31.09 28.28 -6.76
C GLY A 60 31.36 28.85 -5.37
N PRO A 61 30.87 30.07 -5.08
CA PRO A 61 30.94 30.64 -3.74
C PRO A 61 30.17 29.78 -2.73
N ALA A 62 30.55 29.79 -1.45
CA ALA A 62 29.89 29.05 -0.38
C ALA A 62 28.37 29.29 -0.31
N THR A 63 27.89 30.43 -0.81
CA THR A 63 26.46 30.77 -0.96
C THR A 63 25.72 29.84 -1.90
N ALA A 64 26.37 29.30 -2.95
CA ALA A 64 25.74 28.37 -3.88
C ALA A 64 25.35 27.05 -3.20
N SER A 65 26.19 26.52 -2.31
CA SER A 65 25.88 25.31 -1.55
C SER A 65 24.70 25.52 -0.59
N VAL A 66 24.60 26.69 0.04
CA VAL A 66 23.47 27.04 0.94
C VAL A 66 22.15 27.08 0.17
N ILE A 67 22.13 27.70 -1.04
CA ILE A 67 20.95 27.76 -1.88
C ILE A 67 20.48 26.36 -2.28
N VAL A 68 21.40 25.46 -2.61
CA VAL A 68 21.11 24.06 -2.94
C VAL A 68 20.44 23.34 -1.78
N TRP A 69 21.05 23.41 -0.60
CA TRP A 69 20.50 22.76 0.58
C TRP A 69 19.14 23.35 0.96
N ALA A 70 18.96 24.66 0.86
CA ALA A 70 17.68 25.31 1.07
C ALA A 70 16.62 24.78 0.10
N PHE A 71 16.94 24.66 -1.20
CA PHE A 71 16.03 24.12 -2.20
C PHE A 71 15.68 22.66 -1.93
N VAL A 72 16.66 21.82 -1.60
CA VAL A 72 16.44 20.40 -1.23
C VAL A 72 15.51 20.28 -0.02
N ILE A 73 15.73 21.12 1.00
CA ILE A 73 14.88 21.14 2.20
C ILE A 73 13.45 21.56 1.85
N ILE A 74 13.26 22.63 1.09
CA ILE A 74 11.94 23.12 0.69
C ILE A 74 11.23 22.07 -0.18
N LEU A 75 11.93 21.50 -1.15
CA LEU A 75 11.40 20.45 -2.01
C LEU A 75 10.98 19.20 -1.19
N SER A 76 11.81 18.78 -0.25
CA SER A 76 11.51 17.66 0.65
C SER A 76 10.31 17.97 1.54
N LEU A 77 10.22 19.18 2.09
CA LEU A 77 9.12 19.60 2.94
C LEU A 77 7.77 19.59 2.19
N LEU A 78 7.77 19.89 0.91
CA LEU A 78 6.57 19.88 0.08
C LEU A 78 6.20 18.46 -0.38
N ILE A 79 7.18 17.69 -0.83
CA ILE A 79 6.94 16.39 -1.49
C ILE A 79 6.72 15.27 -0.49
N VAL A 80 7.35 15.29 0.69
CA VAL A 80 7.11 14.25 1.70
C VAL A 80 5.63 14.16 2.10
N PRO A 81 4.94 15.23 2.52
CA PRO A 81 3.52 15.14 2.83
C PRO A 81 2.67 14.84 1.58
N ALA A 82 3.03 15.34 0.41
CA ALA A 82 2.33 15.01 -0.84
C ALA A 82 2.44 13.52 -1.18
N SER A 83 3.62 12.90 -1.02
CA SER A 83 3.83 11.46 -1.25
C SER A 83 3.11 10.59 -0.22
N LEU A 84 3.05 11.02 1.04
CA LEU A 84 2.27 10.34 2.07
C LEU A 84 0.77 10.38 1.74
N GLY A 85 0.25 11.56 1.38
CA GLY A 85 -1.14 11.73 0.99
C GLY A 85 -1.53 10.92 -0.24
N THR A 86 -0.76 11.00 -1.32
CA THR A 86 -1.02 10.25 -2.55
C THR A 86 -0.87 8.73 -2.35
N SER A 87 0.06 8.29 -1.50
CA SER A 87 0.21 6.88 -1.15
C SER A 87 -0.97 6.34 -0.36
N ALA A 88 -1.44 7.09 0.64
CA ALA A 88 -2.61 6.72 1.45
C ALA A 88 -3.90 6.65 0.60
N LEU A 89 -4.12 7.67 -0.24
CA LEU A 89 -5.27 7.71 -1.15
C LEU A 89 -5.18 6.60 -2.21
N GLY A 90 -3.99 6.32 -2.73
CA GLY A 90 -3.76 5.23 -3.67
C GLY A 90 -4.05 3.86 -3.08
N GLU A 91 -3.64 3.60 -1.82
CA GLU A 91 -4.00 2.36 -1.12
C GLU A 91 -5.51 2.24 -0.91
N ALA A 92 -6.16 3.32 -0.47
CA ALA A 92 -7.61 3.34 -0.28
C ALA A 92 -8.37 3.12 -1.60
N ALA A 93 -7.99 3.82 -2.68
CA ALA A 93 -8.58 3.65 -4.00
C ALA A 93 -8.37 2.23 -4.56
N MET A 94 -7.21 1.62 -4.27
CA MET A 94 -6.90 0.25 -4.68
C MET A 94 -7.77 -0.77 -3.96
N CYS A 95 -7.92 -0.63 -2.62
CA CYS A 95 -8.79 -1.49 -1.82
C CYS A 95 -10.26 -1.35 -2.24
N GLU A 96 -10.71 -0.13 -2.49
CA GLU A 96 -12.06 0.17 -2.97
C GLU A 96 -12.32 -0.49 -4.33
N ALA A 97 -11.41 -0.30 -5.29
CA ALA A 97 -11.50 -0.91 -6.61
C ALA A 97 -11.50 -2.45 -6.52
N GLY A 98 -10.62 -3.02 -5.72
CA GLY A 98 -10.56 -4.46 -5.47
C GLY A 98 -11.85 -5.02 -4.88
N ALA A 99 -12.40 -4.34 -3.87
CA ALA A 99 -13.64 -4.73 -3.21
C ALA A 99 -14.84 -4.68 -4.18
N ARG A 100 -15.01 -3.57 -4.91
CA ARG A 100 -16.13 -3.42 -5.86
C ARG A 100 -16.09 -4.44 -6.99
N ILE A 101 -14.92 -4.66 -7.60
CA ILE A 101 -14.79 -5.64 -8.69
C ILE A 101 -15.00 -7.06 -8.17
N PHE A 102 -14.52 -7.39 -6.97
CA PHE A 102 -14.76 -8.68 -6.34
C PHE A 102 -16.24 -8.95 -6.11
N LEU A 103 -17.01 -7.94 -5.73
CA LEU A 103 -18.46 -8.01 -5.55
C LEU A 103 -19.26 -7.93 -6.87
N GLY A 104 -18.59 -7.93 -8.03
CA GLY A 104 -19.22 -7.93 -9.35
C GLY A 104 -19.51 -6.55 -9.96
N GLY A 105 -19.14 -5.47 -9.28
CA GLY A 105 -19.31 -4.10 -9.76
C GLY A 105 -18.23 -3.65 -10.75
N THR A 106 -18.42 -2.47 -11.31
CA THR A 106 -17.44 -1.77 -12.15
C THR A 106 -17.02 -0.47 -11.46
N ILE A 107 -15.80 -0.03 -11.72
CA ILE A 107 -15.27 1.22 -11.16
C ILE A 107 -14.32 1.87 -12.15
N THR A 108 -14.33 3.21 -12.18
CA THR A 108 -13.38 4.01 -12.94
C THR A 108 -12.29 4.58 -12.01
N ILE A 109 -11.12 4.93 -12.56
CA ILE A 109 -10.01 5.54 -11.80
C ILE A 109 -10.48 6.77 -11.04
N ARG A 110 -11.24 7.66 -11.73
CA ARG A 110 -11.75 8.90 -11.13
C ARG A 110 -12.70 8.64 -9.98
N GLU A 111 -13.55 7.65 -10.10
CA GLU A 111 -14.52 7.27 -9.07
C GLU A 111 -13.83 6.67 -7.85
N ALA A 112 -12.85 5.78 -8.03
CA ALA A 112 -12.06 5.21 -6.96
C ALA A 112 -11.36 6.30 -6.13
N TYR A 113 -10.73 7.27 -6.80
CA TYR A 113 -10.08 8.39 -6.13
C TYR A 113 -11.08 9.36 -5.50
N ARG A 114 -12.21 9.62 -6.13
CA ARG A 114 -13.26 10.48 -5.56
C ARG A 114 -13.82 9.91 -4.27
N THR A 115 -14.09 8.60 -4.24
CA THR A 115 -14.55 7.91 -3.03
C THR A 115 -13.47 7.96 -1.92
N ALA A 116 -12.22 7.70 -2.29
CA ALA A 116 -11.10 7.80 -1.34
C ALA A 116 -10.88 9.24 -0.83
N TRP A 117 -11.05 10.25 -1.67
CA TRP A 117 -10.87 11.66 -1.32
C TRP A 117 -11.88 12.15 -0.29
N ASN A 118 -13.13 11.74 -0.38
CA ASN A 118 -14.20 12.15 0.55
C ASN A 118 -13.85 11.84 2.01
N ARG A 119 -12.98 10.85 2.25
CA ARG A 119 -12.49 10.44 3.58
C ARG A 119 -10.97 10.48 3.68
N GLY A 120 -10.33 11.28 2.85
CA GLY A 120 -8.88 11.32 2.67
C GLY A 120 -8.10 11.46 3.97
N TRP A 121 -8.51 12.37 4.86
CA TRP A 121 -7.85 12.57 6.15
C TRP A 121 -7.82 11.33 7.04
N ARG A 122 -8.86 10.49 6.99
CA ARG A 122 -8.89 9.23 7.75
C ARG A 122 -7.88 8.23 7.21
N TYR A 123 -7.76 8.14 5.88
CA TYR A 123 -6.81 7.24 5.23
C TYR A 123 -5.37 7.72 5.39
N VAL A 124 -5.13 9.03 5.30
CA VAL A 124 -3.81 9.61 5.61
C VAL A 124 -3.45 9.38 7.07
N GLY A 125 -4.38 9.62 7.99
CA GLY A 125 -4.18 9.33 9.41
C GLY A 125 -3.89 7.85 9.68
N LEU A 126 -4.60 6.93 9.03
CA LEU A 126 -4.34 5.49 9.13
C LEU A 126 -2.95 5.13 8.59
N PHE A 127 -2.56 5.69 7.44
CA PHE A 127 -1.26 5.43 6.82
C PHE A 127 -0.11 5.90 7.70
N VAL A 128 -0.23 7.12 8.26
CA VAL A 128 0.76 7.67 9.20
C VAL A 128 0.81 6.86 10.48
N LEU A 129 -0.35 6.51 11.05
CA LEU A 129 -0.43 5.71 12.28
C LEU A 129 0.16 4.31 12.09
N GLN A 130 -0.11 3.67 10.96
CA GLN A 130 0.46 2.37 10.60
C GLN A 130 1.96 2.47 10.40
N GLY A 131 2.44 3.48 9.67
CA GLY A 131 3.87 3.75 9.48
C GLY A 131 4.59 4.03 10.79
N LEU A 132 4.00 4.85 11.66
CA LEU A 132 4.54 5.14 12.99
C LEU A 132 4.61 3.87 13.86
N ALA A 133 3.56 3.05 13.87
CA ALA A 133 3.53 1.81 14.63
C ALA A 133 4.63 0.82 14.17
N ILE A 134 4.90 0.76 12.87
CA ILE A 134 6.00 -0.06 12.33
C ILE A 134 7.37 0.53 12.68
N MET A 135 7.50 1.86 12.71
CA MET A 135 8.77 2.57 12.93
C MET A 135 9.15 2.71 14.41
N VAL A 136 8.19 2.65 15.33
CA VAL A 136 8.47 2.82 16.79
C VAL A 136 9.51 1.81 17.29
N GLY A 137 9.37 0.54 16.95
CA GLY A 137 10.33 -0.49 17.35
C GLY A 137 11.74 -0.22 16.82
N PRO A 138 11.93 -0.08 15.50
CA PRO A 138 13.20 0.34 14.91
C PRO A 138 13.78 1.61 15.52
N ALA A 139 12.97 2.64 15.73
CA ALA A 139 13.43 3.91 16.30
C ALA A 139 13.98 3.75 17.74
N VAL A 140 13.28 3.02 18.59
CA VAL A 140 13.74 2.77 19.98
C VAL A 140 15.06 2.04 19.98
N VAL A 141 15.22 1.01 19.15
CA VAL A 141 16.49 0.25 19.13
C VAL A 141 17.61 1.07 18.51
N LEU A 142 17.36 1.91 17.50
CA LEU A 142 18.35 2.83 16.95
C LEU A 142 18.82 3.85 18.02
N VAL A 143 17.91 4.36 18.84
CA VAL A 143 18.28 5.25 19.96
C VAL A 143 19.16 4.52 20.97
N ILE A 144 18.80 3.30 21.34
CA ILE A 144 19.62 2.49 22.27
C ILE A 144 20.99 2.22 21.65
N ALA A 145 21.06 1.80 20.39
CA ALA A 145 22.33 1.56 19.69
C ALA A 145 23.20 2.83 19.63
N PHE A 146 22.60 3.99 19.38
CA PHE A 146 23.27 5.28 19.35
C PHE A 146 23.83 5.66 20.73
N VAL A 147 23.06 5.47 21.80
CA VAL A 147 23.52 5.71 23.19
C VAL A 147 24.68 4.79 23.52
N VAL A 148 24.57 3.50 23.18
CA VAL A 148 25.66 2.53 23.38
C VAL A 148 26.93 2.95 22.62
N MET A 149 26.77 3.40 21.36
CA MET A 149 27.90 3.87 20.56
C MET A 149 28.59 5.11 21.16
N ILE A 150 27.81 6.04 21.69
CA ILE A 150 28.37 7.23 22.41
C ILE A 150 29.11 6.80 23.66
N THR A 151 28.54 5.94 24.49
CA THR A 151 29.18 5.48 25.75
C THR A 151 30.48 4.75 25.48
N VAL A 152 30.54 3.90 24.44
CA VAL A 152 31.76 3.21 24.00
C VAL A 152 32.84 4.22 23.57
N LYS A 153 32.48 5.25 22.77
CA LYS A 153 33.40 6.31 22.36
C LYS A 153 33.93 7.14 23.56
N VAL A 154 33.05 7.51 24.47
CA VAL A 154 33.41 8.29 25.66
C VAL A 154 34.31 7.49 26.61
N SER A 155 34.16 6.15 26.68
CA SER A 155 35.01 5.26 27.48
C SER A 155 36.42 5.03 26.92
N GLY A 156 36.81 5.76 25.86
CA GLY A 156 38.18 5.69 25.30
C GLY A 156 38.47 4.44 24.46
N TYR A 157 37.47 3.62 24.15
CA TYR A 157 37.65 2.49 23.25
C TYR A 157 37.93 3.03 21.82
N SER A 158 39.13 2.72 21.30
CA SER A 158 39.50 3.08 19.93
C SER A 158 38.57 2.40 18.93
N THR A 159 37.80 3.19 18.18
CA THR A 159 36.91 2.68 17.11
C THR A 159 37.67 2.34 15.83
N ASN A 160 38.98 2.45 15.81
CA ASN A 160 39.80 2.18 14.62
C ASN A 160 39.94 0.67 14.34
N ASP A 161 39.70 -0.18 15.34
CA ASP A 161 39.60 -1.62 15.16
C ASP A 161 38.19 -2.05 15.66
N PRO A 162 37.20 -2.14 14.76
CA PRO A 162 35.89 -2.63 15.17
C PRO A 162 36.06 -4.10 15.61
N SER A 163 36.04 -4.29 16.95
CA SER A 163 36.09 -5.65 17.48
C SER A 163 34.96 -6.49 16.84
N PRO A 164 35.21 -7.75 16.49
CA PRO A 164 34.19 -8.62 15.87
C PRO A 164 32.94 -8.73 16.77
N LEU A 165 33.07 -8.48 18.09
CA LEU A 165 31.97 -8.40 19.03
C LEU A 165 31.04 -7.21 18.75
N PHE A 166 31.57 -6.04 18.37
CA PHE A 166 30.75 -4.87 18.06
C PHE A 166 29.99 -5.07 16.75
N GLY A 167 30.64 -5.63 15.72
CA GLY A 167 29.98 -6.02 14.47
C GLY A 167 28.88 -7.06 14.67
N GLY A 168 29.13 -8.06 15.49
CA GLY A 168 28.16 -9.09 15.85
C GLY A 168 26.96 -8.54 16.62
N LEU A 169 27.19 -7.62 17.58
CA LEU A 169 26.10 -6.96 18.31
C LEU A 169 25.24 -6.10 17.37
N LEU A 170 25.86 -5.32 16.50
CA LEU A 170 25.14 -4.50 15.52
C LEU A 170 24.29 -5.37 14.57
N PHE A 171 24.85 -6.47 14.09
CA PHE A 171 24.12 -7.43 13.25
C PHE A 171 22.92 -8.03 14.00
N LEU A 172 23.11 -8.43 15.26
CA LEU A 172 22.02 -8.97 16.09
C LEU A 172 20.90 -7.95 16.29
N VAL A 173 21.25 -6.69 16.56
CA VAL A 173 20.31 -5.58 16.71
C VAL A 173 19.52 -5.37 15.42
N ILE A 174 20.16 -5.32 14.26
CA ILE A 174 19.51 -5.18 12.96
C ILE A 174 18.57 -6.38 12.69
N ALA A 175 18.99 -7.60 13.00
CA ALA A 175 18.18 -8.79 12.82
C ALA A 175 16.89 -8.75 13.67
N ILE A 176 16.99 -8.36 14.95
CA ILE A 176 15.82 -8.17 15.83
C ILE A 176 14.88 -7.11 15.29
N LEU A 177 15.45 -5.99 14.79
CA LEU A 177 14.66 -4.92 14.18
C LEU A 177 13.88 -5.37 12.95
N CYS A 178 14.53 -6.12 12.06
CA CYS A 178 13.89 -6.68 10.87
C CYS A 178 12.74 -7.62 11.24
N VAL A 179 12.97 -8.52 12.21
CA VAL A 179 11.92 -9.45 12.69
C VAL A 179 10.74 -8.69 13.29
N PHE A 180 11.01 -7.67 14.11
CA PHE A 180 9.96 -6.84 14.70
C PHE A 180 9.16 -6.07 13.63
N ALA A 181 9.84 -5.46 12.66
CA ALA A 181 9.20 -4.71 11.58
C ALA A 181 8.30 -5.63 10.73
N VAL A 182 8.78 -6.82 10.37
CA VAL A 182 7.98 -7.83 9.64
C VAL A 182 6.78 -8.26 10.48
N TRP A 183 6.97 -8.54 11.76
CA TRP A 183 5.87 -8.93 12.64
C TRP A 183 4.78 -7.87 12.75
N MET A 184 5.17 -6.59 12.92
CA MET A 184 4.24 -5.46 12.94
C MET A 184 3.54 -5.25 11.60
N LEU A 185 4.26 -5.38 10.49
CA LEU A 185 3.70 -5.28 9.15
C LEU A 185 2.62 -6.34 8.93
N LEU A 186 2.87 -7.60 9.29
CA LEU A 186 1.89 -8.69 9.18
C LEU A 186 0.66 -8.48 10.08
N ARG A 187 0.87 -7.86 11.25
CA ARG A 187 -0.22 -7.55 12.18
C ARG A 187 -1.14 -6.44 11.68
N LEU A 188 -0.58 -5.45 10.97
CA LEU A 188 -1.28 -4.24 10.56
C LEU A 188 -1.74 -4.23 9.10
N CYS A 189 -1.37 -5.24 8.29
CA CYS A 189 -1.61 -5.26 6.85
C CYS A 189 -3.09 -5.20 6.46
N LEU A 190 -3.99 -5.75 7.29
CA LEU A 190 -5.43 -5.77 7.04
C LEU A 190 -6.16 -4.51 7.51
N ALA A 191 -5.44 -3.54 8.10
CA ALA A 191 -6.05 -2.31 8.58
C ALA A 191 -6.62 -1.43 7.46
N PHE A 192 -5.94 -1.37 6.29
CA PHE A 192 -6.43 -0.61 5.14
C PHE A 192 -7.70 -1.20 4.53
N PRO A 193 -7.77 -2.48 4.15
CA PRO A 193 -9.01 -3.10 3.71
C PRO A 193 -10.15 -2.94 4.71
N ALA A 194 -9.87 -3.10 6.02
CA ALA A 194 -10.87 -2.90 7.06
C ALA A 194 -11.40 -1.46 7.09
N ALA A 195 -10.51 -0.45 7.00
CA ALA A 195 -10.90 0.96 7.00
C ALA A 195 -11.77 1.34 5.80
N VAL A 196 -11.45 0.79 4.62
CA VAL A 196 -12.13 1.11 3.37
C VAL A 196 -13.48 0.42 3.30
N VAL A 197 -13.53 -0.89 3.56
CA VAL A 197 -14.75 -1.69 3.43
C VAL A 197 -15.77 -1.36 4.53
N GLU A 198 -15.31 -1.20 5.78
CA GLU A 198 -16.19 -0.93 6.93
C GLU A 198 -16.36 0.56 7.24
N GLN A 199 -15.66 1.43 6.50
CA GLN A 199 -15.71 2.87 6.64
C GLN A 199 -15.48 3.39 8.06
N THR A 200 -14.74 2.65 8.88
CA THR A 200 -14.46 2.93 10.29
C THR A 200 -13.38 3.98 10.50
N SER A 201 -13.20 4.46 11.73
CA SER A 201 -12.11 5.38 12.09
C SER A 201 -10.74 4.68 12.00
N ALA A 202 -9.65 5.45 11.81
CA ALA A 202 -8.30 4.92 11.65
C ALA A 202 -7.89 4.00 12.82
N TRP A 203 -8.21 4.37 14.07
CA TRP A 203 -7.89 3.57 15.24
C TRP A 203 -8.67 2.26 15.31
N ASN A 204 -9.97 2.31 15.03
CA ASN A 204 -10.82 1.12 15.02
C ASN A 204 -10.43 0.16 13.88
N ALA A 205 -10.12 0.70 12.70
CA ALA A 205 -9.61 -0.09 11.57
C ALA A 205 -8.27 -0.79 11.91
N LEU A 206 -7.38 -0.11 12.63
CA LEU A 206 -6.12 -0.69 13.08
C LEU A 206 -6.37 -1.85 14.05
N LYS A 207 -7.21 -1.64 15.08
CA LYS A 207 -7.59 -2.67 16.06
C LYS A 207 -8.30 -3.85 15.38
N ARG A 208 -9.18 -3.58 14.42
CA ARG A 208 -9.89 -4.61 13.66
C ARG A 208 -8.96 -5.41 12.75
N GLY A 209 -8.08 -4.72 12.01
CA GLY A 209 -7.06 -5.35 11.18
C GLY A 209 -6.15 -6.29 11.97
N THR A 210 -5.71 -5.88 13.17
CA THR A 210 -4.90 -6.74 14.05
C THR A 210 -5.64 -7.99 14.48
N ARG A 211 -6.93 -7.86 14.84
CA ARG A 211 -7.77 -9.00 15.25
C ARG A 211 -8.02 -9.98 14.11
N LEU A 212 -8.25 -9.48 12.89
CA LEU A 212 -8.44 -10.32 11.70
C LEU A 212 -7.15 -11.03 11.26
N SER A 213 -5.97 -10.44 11.49
CA SER A 213 -4.68 -11.05 11.13
C SER A 213 -4.22 -12.15 12.11
N GLU A 214 -4.83 -12.25 13.31
CA GLU A 214 -4.48 -13.28 14.29
C GLU A 214 -4.80 -14.69 13.77
N GLY A 215 -3.86 -15.61 13.95
CA GLY A 215 -3.96 -17.00 13.49
C GLY A 215 -3.61 -17.22 12.02
N THR A 216 -3.46 -16.16 11.20
CA THR A 216 -3.23 -16.31 9.75
C THR A 216 -1.96 -15.63 9.26
N LYS A 217 -1.08 -15.20 10.17
CA LYS A 217 0.16 -14.48 9.87
C LYS A 217 1.07 -15.21 8.87
N GLY A 218 1.14 -16.56 8.94
CA GLY A 218 1.94 -17.35 8.01
C GLY A 218 1.44 -17.28 6.57
N ARG A 219 0.11 -17.28 6.35
CA ARG A 219 -0.49 -17.13 5.01
C ARG A 219 -0.26 -15.73 4.45
N ILE A 220 -0.37 -14.71 5.30
CA ILE A 220 -0.07 -13.31 4.95
C ILE A 220 1.41 -13.15 4.60
N LEU A 221 2.32 -13.74 5.41
CA LEU A 221 3.76 -13.73 5.15
C LEU A 221 4.08 -14.34 3.79
N LEU A 222 3.48 -15.51 3.46
CA LEU A 222 3.69 -16.15 2.17
C LEU A 222 3.23 -15.27 1.01
N LEU A 223 2.10 -14.59 1.16
CA LEU A 223 1.60 -13.63 0.16
C LEU A 223 2.59 -12.46 -0.04
N TYR A 224 3.16 -11.92 1.05
CA TYR A 224 4.16 -10.87 0.98
C TYR A 224 5.46 -11.36 0.33
N ILE A 225 5.94 -12.56 0.69
CA ILE A 225 7.14 -13.16 0.08
C ILE A 225 6.94 -13.32 -1.43
N LEU A 226 5.80 -13.87 -1.85
CA LEU A 226 5.50 -14.04 -3.27
C LEU A 226 5.45 -12.71 -4.02
N GLY A 227 4.85 -11.70 -3.41
CA GLY A 227 4.82 -10.36 -3.99
C GLY A 227 6.20 -9.71 -4.05
N ILE A 228 7.06 -9.88 -3.04
CA ILE A 228 8.45 -9.40 -3.07
C ILE A 228 9.23 -10.11 -4.18
N LEU A 229 9.08 -11.43 -4.33
CA LEU A 229 9.69 -12.18 -5.41
C LEU A 229 9.24 -11.67 -6.79
N LEU A 230 7.94 -11.47 -6.97
CA LEU A 230 7.40 -10.90 -8.20
C LEU A 230 7.98 -9.53 -8.50
N ASN A 231 8.02 -8.64 -7.49
CA ASN A 231 8.61 -7.32 -7.62
C ASN A 231 10.11 -7.39 -7.98
N GLN A 232 10.84 -8.29 -7.34
CA GLN A 232 12.28 -8.45 -7.57
C GLN A 232 12.57 -8.98 -8.97
N ILE A 233 11.84 -10.02 -9.41
CA ILE A 233 11.98 -10.58 -10.77
C ILE A 233 11.68 -9.49 -11.80
N LEU A 234 10.58 -8.74 -11.64
CA LEU A 234 10.21 -7.68 -12.57
C LEU A 234 11.26 -6.56 -12.61
N THR A 235 11.83 -6.22 -11.46
CA THR A 235 12.91 -5.23 -11.36
C THR A 235 14.15 -5.70 -12.15
N TRP A 236 14.57 -6.94 -11.98
CA TRP A 236 15.69 -7.49 -12.75
C TRP A 236 15.42 -7.53 -14.25
N VAL A 237 14.22 -7.96 -14.64
CA VAL A 237 13.85 -8.06 -16.07
C VAL A 237 13.84 -6.69 -16.76
N ILE A 238 13.39 -5.63 -16.07
CA ILE A 238 13.25 -4.29 -16.66
C ILE A 238 14.53 -3.46 -16.49
N ALA A 239 15.13 -3.45 -15.29
CA ALA A 239 16.25 -2.58 -14.98
C ALA A 239 17.59 -3.12 -15.55
N PHE A 240 17.84 -4.42 -15.49
CA PHE A 240 19.11 -5.01 -15.88
C PHE A 240 19.47 -4.81 -17.35
N PRO A 241 18.58 -5.06 -18.34
CA PRO A 241 18.87 -4.77 -19.74
C PRO A 241 19.14 -3.29 -20.00
N ALA A 242 18.39 -2.38 -19.34
CA ALA A 242 18.54 -0.95 -19.50
C ALA A 242 19.91 -0.47 -18.99
N VAL A 243 20.37 -0.99 -17.86
CA VAL A 243 21.69 -0.69 -17.29
C VAL A 243 22.81 -1.21 -18.19
N ILE A 244 22.69 -2.44 -18.72
CA ILE A 244 23.69 -3.02 -19.63
C ILE A 244 23.76 -2.22 -20.93
N MET A 245 22.62 -1.91 -21.54
CA MET A 245 22.58 -1.12 -22.79
C MET A 245 23.31 0.20 -22.62
N LEU A 246 23.09 0.87 -21.49
CA LEU A 246 23.72 2.15 -21.19
C LEU A 246 25.22 2.02 -20.91
N ALA A 247 25.66 0.94 -20.25
CA ALA A 247 27.07 0.66 -19.97
C ALA A 247 27.90 0.30 -21.25
N LEU A 248 27.21 -0.20 -22.27
CA LEU A 248 27.87 -0.63 -23.55
C LEU A 248 28.04 0.52 -24.56
N ILE A 249 27.57 1.75 -24.28
CA ILE A 249 27.74 2.88 -25.18
C ILE A 249 29.22 3.32 -25.23
N PRO A 250 29.95 3.14 -26.38
CA PRO A 250 31.41 3.27 -26.41
C PRO A 250 31.96 4.71 -26.27
N GLY A 251 31.11 5.73 -26.46
CA GLY A 251 31.52 7.14 -26.53
C GLY A 251 31.66 7.88 -25.20
N LEU A 252 31.39 7.22 -24.03
CA LEU A 252 31.23 7.88 -22.77
C LEU A 252 32.42 7.79 -21.79
N LYS A 253 33.64 7.67 -22.33
CA LYS A 253 34.85 7.44 -21.50
C LYS A 253 35.59 8.71 -21.01
N GLY A 254 35.04 9.92 -21.18
CA GLY A 254 35.61 11.17 -20.65
C GLY A 254 35.00 11.60 -19.31
N GLN A 255 35.74 12.35 -18.47
CA GLN A 255 35.25 12.79 -17.16
C GLN A 255 33.90 13.52 -17.20
N ALA A 256 33.70 14.40 -18.19
CA ALA A 256 32.41 15.09 -18.39
C ALA A 256 31.28 14.11 -18.79
N HIS A 257 31.62 13.08 -19.55
CA HIS A 257 30.65 12.04 -19.97
C HIS A 257 30.27 11.08 -18.85
N VAL A 258 31.17 10.79 -17.90
CA VAL A 258 30.90 9.94 -16.73
C VAL A 258 29.79 10.55 -15.86
N GLN A 259 29.77 11.87 -15.71
CA GLN A 259 28.74 12.55 -14.93
C GLN A 259 27.36 12.49 -15.62
N ILE A 260 27.30 12.75 -16.92
CA ILE A 260 26.08 12.64 -17.71
C ILE A 260 25.58 11.18 -17.72
N LEU A 261 26.48 10.21 -17.88
CA LEU A 261 26.16 8.79 -17.83
C LEU A 261 25.57 8.39 -16.46
N GLY A 262 26.16 8.87 -15.37
CA GLY A 262 25.66 8.62 -14.02
C GLY A 262 24.24 9.12 -13.81
N ILE A 263 23.94 10.33 -14.29
CA ILE A 263 22.60 10.92 -14.22
C ILE A 263 21.61 10.13 -15.09
N LEU A 264 22.00 9.76 -16.30
CA LEU A 264 21.17 8.97 -17.20
C LEU A 264 20.89 7.58 -16.63
N MET A 265 21.91 6.92 -16.04
CA MET A 265 21.77 5.64 -15.32
C MET A 265 20.78 5.76 -14.16
N MET A 266 20.86 6.81 -13.35
CA MET A 266 19.93 7.06 -12.28
C MET A 266 18.51 7.24 -12.81
N PHE A 267 18.33 8.05 -13.85
CA PHE A 267 17.02 8.30 -14.45
C PHE A 267 16.38 7.02 -15.00
N VAL A 268 17.14 6.20 -15.70
CA VAL A 268 16.69 4.91 -16.21
C VAL A 268 16.33 3.95 -15.07
N THR A 269 17.17 3.88 -14.03
CA THR A 269 16.92 2.99 -12.88
C THR A 269 15.66 3.41 -12.12
N TYR A 270 15.47 4.71 -11.83
CA TYR A 270 14.27 5.20 -11.14
C TYR A 270 13.02 5.12 -12.02
N GLY A 271 13.15 5.30 -13.34
CA GLY A 271 12.07 5.07 -14.30
C GLY A 271 11.64 3.60 -14.33
N ALA A 272 12.59 2.67 -14.31
CA ALA A 272 12.34 1.25 -14.21
C ALA A 272 11.64 0.90 -12.87
N MET A 273 12.12 1.43 -11.75
CA MET A 273 11.50 1.23 -10.44
C MET A 273 10.07 1.80 -10.39
N PHE A 274 9.83 2.95 -11.03
CA PHE A 274 8.49 3.51 -11.17
C PHE A 274 7.55 2.56 -11.92
N ALA A 275 7.98 2.04 -13.07
CA ALA A 275 7.21 1.12 -13.88
C ALA A 275 6.89 -0.18 -13.11
N VAL A 276 7.90 -0.77 -12.46
CA VAL A 276 7.73 -1.99 -11.65
C VAL A 276 6.75 -1.74 -10.50
N ARG A 277 6.88 -0.64 -9.77
CA ARG A 277 5.95 -0.31 -8.68
C ARG A 277 4.52 -0.11 -9.17
N ALA A 278 4.33 0.59 -10.29
CA ALA A 278 3.01 0.79 -10.87
C ALA A 278 2.34 -0.55 -11.27
N MET A 279 3.13 -1.53 -11.70
CA MET A 279 2.64 -2.86 -12.08
C MET A 279 2.42 -3.80 -10.89
N THR A 280 3.28 -3.77 -9.87
CA THR A 280 3.23 -4.74 -8.77
C THR A 280 2.33 -4.29 -7.62
N LYS A 281 2.23 -2.99 -7.37
CA LYS A 281 1.40 -2.46 -6.27
C LYS A 281 -0.07 -2.89 -6.33
N PRO A 282 -0.75 -2.91 -7.50
CA PRO A 282 -2.13 -3.40 -7.60
C PRO A 282 -2.30 -4.85 -7.17
N VAL A 283 -1.33 -5.70 -7.48
CA VAL A 283 -1.38 -7.12 -7.11
C VAL A 283 -1.48 -7.27 -5.59
N TYR A 284 -0.68 -6.51 -4.85
CA TYR A 284 -0.75 -6.49 -3.38
C TYR A 284 -2.09 -5.97 -2.86
N GLY A 285 -2.56 -4.84 -3.39
CA GLY A 285 -3.81 -4.21 -2.95
C GLY A 285 -5.01 -5.11 -3.15
N ILE A 286 -5.13 -5.75 -4.32
CA ILE A 286 -6.21 -6.70 -4.62
C ILE A 286 -6.08 -7.93 -3.71
N ALA A 287 -4.89 -8.54 -3.62
CA ALA A 287 -4.67 -9.74 -2.83
C ALA A 287 -4.98 -9.54 -1.35
N LEU A 288 -4.57 -8.41 -0.76
CA LEU A 288 -4.89 -8.07 0.65
C LEU A 288 -6.39 -7.84 0.85
N THR A 289 -7.06 -7.22 -0.13
CA THR A 289 -8.52 -7.01 -0.07
C THR A 289 -9.26 -8.36 -0.13
N LEU A 290 -8.88 -9.24 -1.03
CA LEU A 290 -9.46 -10.60 -1.11
C LEU A 290 -9.19 -11.41 0.17
N PHE A 291 -7.97 -11.31 0.70
CA PHE A 291 -7.61 -11.95 1.96
C PHE A 291 -8.43 -11.41 3.13
N TYR A 292 -8.71 -10.11 3.16
CA TYR A 292 -9.60 -9.51 4.15
C TYR A 292 -11.01 -10.12 4.08
N PHE A 293 -11.60 -10.27 2.88
CA PHE A 293 -12.89 -10.93 2.72
C PHE A 293 -12.83 -12.41 3.13
N ASP A 294 -11.77 -13.15 2.78
CA ASP A 294 -11.58 -14.55 3.25
C ASP A 294 -11.58 -14.65 4.78
N GLN A 295 -10.88 -13.74 5.46
CA GLN A 295 -10.86 -13.71 6.92
C GLN A 295 -12.22 -13.34 7.53
N ARG A 296 -12.94 -12.43 6.89
CA ARG A 296 -14.28 -12.03 7.32
C ARG A 296 -15.30 -13.17 7.15
N ILE A 297 -15.22 -13.90 6.03
CA ILE A 297 -16.05 -15.10 5.81
C ILE A 297 -15.75 -16.14 6.89
N ARG A 298 -14.48 -16.45 7.18
CA ARG A 298 -14.09 -17.50 8.13
C ARG A 298 -14.39 -17.16 9.59
N LYS A 299 -14.27 -15.89 9.98
CA LYS A 299 -14.38 -15.48 11.40
C LYS A 299 -15.75 -14.90 11.75
N GLU A 300 -16.46 -14.33 10.78
CA GLU A 300 -17.68 -13.57 11.00
C GLU A 300 -18.90 -14.12 10.22
N GLY A 301 -18.69 -15.12 9.33
CA GLY A 301 -19.80 -15.68 8.55
C GLY A 301 -20.39 -14.70 7.53
N PHE A 302 -19.57 -13.85 6.95
CA PHE A 302 -19.99 -12.82 5.98
C PHE A 302 -20.70 -13.40 4.76
N ASP A 303 -20.41 -14.64 4.38
CA ASP A 303 -21.10 -15.39 3.32
C ASP A 303 -22.60 -15.57 3.62
N ILE A 304 -22.95 -15.88 4.86
CA ILE A 304 -24.34 -16.04 5.30
C ILE A 304 -25.06 -14.68 5.25
N GLU A 305 -24.43 -13.63 5.78
CA GLU A 305 -24.98 -12.27 5.76
C GLU A 305 -25.22 -11.80 4.32
N TRP A 306 -24.28 -12.05 3.42
CA TRP A 306 -24.39 -11.70 2.01
C TRP A 306 -25.54 -12.45 1.32
N MET A 307 -25.67 -13.76 1.54
CA MET A 307 -26.76 -14.56 1.00
C MET A 307 -28.13 -14.11 1.51
N MET A 308 -28.24 -13.80 2.81
CA MET A 308 -29.50 -13.27 3.38
C MET A 308 -29.88 -11.91 2.79
N ARG A 309 -28.92 -11.04 2.51
CA ARG A 309 -29.18 -9.76 1.83
C ARG A 309 -29.64 -9.95 0.39
N GLN A 310 -29.00 -10.85 -0.37
CA GLN A 310 -29.43 -11.17 -1.73
C GLN A 310 -30.82 -11.80 -1.79
N ALA A 311 -31.18 -12.59 -0.78
CA ALA A 311 -32.51 -13.18 -0.67
C ALA A 311 -33.59 -12.19 -0.15
N GLY A 312 -33.23 -10.91 0.12
CA GLY A 312 -34.15 -9.91 0.64
C GLY A 312 -34.62 -10.17 2.09
N MET A 313 -34.00 -11.10 2.80
CA MET A 313 -34.37 -11.44 4.18
C MET A 313 -33.87 -10.44 5.22
N VAL A 314 -32.88 -9.60 4.85
CA VAL A 314 -32.36 -8.51 5.70
C VAL A 314 -32.77 -7.20 5.07
N GLY A 315 -33.68 -6.45 5.72
CA GLY A 315 -34.12 -5.16 5.22
C GLY A 315 -33.01 -4.12 5.16
N PRO A 316 -33.10 -3.13 4.26
CA PRO A 316 -32.18 -2.00 4.23
C PRO A 316 -32.28 -1.26 5.58
N GLY A 317 -31.24 -1.33 6.38
CA GLY A 317 -31.17 -0.65 7.70
C GLY A 317 -31.06 -1.54 8.94
N ALA A 318 -30.88 -2.85 8.79
CA ALA A 318 -30.48 -3.66 9.94
C ALA A 318 -29.10 -3.17 10.44
N PRO A 319 -28.99 -2.70 11.72
CA PRO A 319 -27.70 -2.28 12.24
C PRO A 319 -26.70 -3.43 12.11
N GLN A 320 -25.48 -3.13 11.69
CA GLN A 320 -24.37 -4.08 11.89
C GLN A 320 -24.21 -4.21 13.41
N GLU A 321 -24.92 -5.15 13.99
CA GLU A 321 -24.76 -5.51 15.37
C GLU A 321 -23.36 -6.07 15.51
N ASN A 322 -22.47 -5.24 16.06
CA ASN A 322 -21.22 -5.72 16.62
C ASN A 322 -21.61 -6.69 17.73
N ALA A 323 -21.75 -7.99 17.41
CA ALA A 323 -22.10 -8.98 18.38
C ALA A 323 -21.15 -8.85 19.58
N PRO A 324 -21.65 -8.57 20.79
CA PRO A 324 -20.80 -8.47 21.96
C PRO A 324 -20.17 -9.83 22.18
N ILE A 325 -18.85 -9.83 22.28
CA ILE A 325 -18.08 -11.03 22.58
C ILE A 325 -18.51 -11.50 23.97
N PRO A 326 -18.94 -12.74 24.16
CA PRO A 326 -19.19 -13.25 25.50
C PRO A 326 -17.88 -13.19 26.30
N GLY A 327 -17.81 -12.28 27.27
CA GLY A 327 -16.67 -12.16 28.18
C GLY A 327 -16.03 -10.79 28.33
N ASP A 328 -16.52 -9.71 27.70
CA ASP A 328 -15.98 -8.36 27.90
C ASP A 328 -16.80 -7.61 28.96
N PRO A 329 -16.23 -7.29 30.15
CA PRO A 329 -16.97 -6.62 31.24
C PRO A 329 -17.28 -5.15 30.98
N ALA A 330 -16.89 -4.57 29.83
CA ALA A 330 -17.08 -3.16 29.50
C ALA A 330 -18.41 -2.83 28.79
N SER A 331 -19.30 -3.81 28.55
CA SER A 331 -20.51 -3.60 27.74
C SER A 331 -21.74 -3.11 28.52
N THR A 332 -21.60 -2.77 29.81
CA THR A 332 -22.79 -2.42 30.66
C THR A 332 -23.16 -0.94 30.71
N CYS A 333 -22.41 -0.04 30.07
CA CYS A 333 -22.69 1.41 30.10
C CYS A 333 -22.56 2.08 28.75
N ALA A 334 -23.48 1.84 27.81
CA ALA A 334 -23.70 2.77 26.69
C ALA A 334 -25.09 2.54 26.04
N GLY A 335 -26.12 2.87 26.79
CA GLY A 335 -27.42 3.20 26.23
C GLY A 335 -27.38 4.63 25.71
N THR A 336 -27.80 4.83 24.48
CA THR A 336 -28.02 6.09 23.76
C THR A 336 -26.94 6.38 22.72
N GLN A 337 -27.02 5.71 21.58
CA GLN A 337 -26.34 6.16 20.37
C GLN A 337 -27.36 6.54 19.30
N GLU A 338 -27.25 7.81 18.96
CA GLU A 338 -27.83 8.53 17.85
C GLU A 338 -27.88 7.70 16.56
N ARG A 339 -29.05 7.62 15.96
CA ARG A 339 -29.35 6.94 14.69
C ARG A 339 -28.49 7.56 13.57
N ARG A 340 -27.32 6.99 13.29
CA ARG A 340 -26.56 7.29 12.07
C ARG A 340 -27.02 6.38 10.95
N GLU A 341 -27.43 6.98 9.86
CA GLU A 341 -27.79 6.29 8.62
C GLU A 341 -26.68 5.32 8.17
N PRO A 342 -27.04 4.13 7.62
CA PRO A 342 -26.06 3.15 7.15
C PRO A 342 -25.30 3.70 5.92
N PRO A 343 -24.04 3.29 5.73
CA PRO A 343 -23.27 3.75 4.58
C PRO A 343 -23.86 3.20 3.28
N ASP A 344 -24.17 4.08 2.34
CA ASP A 344 -24.75 3.85 0.99
C ASP A 344 -24.00 2.88 0.09
N PHE A 345 -22.86 2.34 0.55
CA PHE A 345 -21.95 1.55 -0.28
C PHE A 345 -22.56 0.25 -0.82
N ILE A 346 -23.38 -0.44 -0.02
CA ILE A 346 -23.99 -1.72 -0.44
C ILE A 346 -25.27 -1.47 -1.22
N GLU A 347 -26.01 -0.43 -0.87
CA GLU A 347 -27.29 -0.10 -1.50
C GLU A 347 -27.09 0.45 -2.92
N GLN A 348 -26.11 1.32 -3.15
CA GLN A 348 -25.78 1.84 -4.48
C GLN A 348 -25.31 0.73 -5.44
N ASN A 349 -24.61 -0.28 -4.96
CA ASN A 349 -24.15 -1.38 -5.83
C ASN A 349 -25.25 -2.39 -6.17
N MET A 350 -26.26 -2.57 -5.32
CA MET A 350 -27.41 -3.41 -5.65
C MET A 350 -28.37 -2.74 -6.64
N VAL A 351 -28.60 -1.45 -6.50
CA VAL A 351 -29.47 -0.69 -7.41
C VAL A 351 -28.85 -0.61 -8.80
N THR A 352 -27.56 -0.39 -8.92
CA THR A 352 -26.87 -0.37 -10.22
C THR A 352 -26.80 -1.74 -10.88
N ALA A 353 -26.56 -2.81 -10.13
CA ALA A 353 -26.55 -4.17 -10.67
C ALA A 353 -27.93 -4.62 -11.16
N ASN A 354 -29.00 -4.28 -10.46
CA ASN A 354 -30.37 -4.60 -10.89
C ASN A 354 -30.82 -3.75 -12.09
N SER A 355 -30.45 -2.47 -12.17
CA SER A 355 -30.78 -1.62 -13.32
C SER A 355 -30.05 -2.05 -14.60
N GLU A 356 -28.83 -2.57 -14.53
CA GLU A 356 -28.12 -3.13 -15.69
C GLU A 356 -28.74 -4.45 -16.18
N VAL A 357 -29.25 -5.28 -15.28
CA VAL A 357 -29.94 -6.54 -15.64
C VAL A 357 -31.31 -6.24 -16.26
N GLU A 358 -32.06 -5.27 -15.76
CA GLU A 358 -33.34 -4.84 -16.33
C GLU A 358 -33.17 -4.17 -17.70
N GLN A 359 -32.16 -3.34 -17.90
CA GLN A 359 -31.86 -2.74 -19.19
C GLN A 359 -31.43 -3.79 -20.25
N LYS A 360 -30.73 -4.84 -19.84
CA LYS A 360 -30.27 -5.89 -20.75
C LYS A 360 -31.39 -6.85 -21.13
N THR A 361 -32.42 -7.02 -20.30
CA THR A 361 -33.64 -7.78 -20.62
C THR A 361 -34.62 -6.98 -21.44
N ALA A 362 -34.67 -5.65 -21.29
CA ALA A 362 -35.54 -4.77 -22.06
C ALA A 362 -35.03 -4.48 -23.49
N SER A 363 -33.76 -4.67 -23.78
CA SER A 363 -33.13 -4.39 -25.08
C SER A 363 -33.12 -5.59 -26.06
N ASN A 364 -33.76 -6.71 -25.72
CA ASN A 364 -33.86 -7.86 -26.65
C ASN A 364 -35.29 -8.35 -26.86
N PRO A 365 -36.16 -7.56 -27.55
CA PRO A 365 -37.48 -8.02 -27.94
C PRO A 365 -37.54 -8.29 -29.43
N GLU A 366 -36.64 -9.06 -30.06
CA GLU A 366 -36.86 -9.52 -31.44
C GLU A 366 -36.07 -10.79 -31.75
N GLY A 367 -36.78 -11.87 -31.86
CA GLY A 367 -36.19 -13.14 -32.28
C GLY A 367 -37.16 -14.31 -32.28
N SER A 368 -38.45 -14.07 -32.58
CA SER A 368 -39.39 -15.16 -32.88
C SER A 368 -40.39 -14.70 -33.95
N ASN A 369 -40.01 -14.94 -35.20
CA ASN A 369 -40.94 -15.27 -36.31
C ASN A 369 -40.14 -15.37 -37.61
N ALA A 370 -39.81 -16.56 -38.02
CA ALA A 370 -39.94 -17.12 -39.36
C ALA A 370 -39.18 -18.45 -39.42
#